data_4d767cde2dc718e1e6f16e8c5df86814
#
_entry.id   4d767cde2dc718e1e6f16e8c5df86814
#
_cell.length_a   1.000
_cell.length_b   1.000
_cell.length_c   1.000
_cell.angle_alpha   90.00
_cell.angle_beta   90.00
_cell.angle_gamma   90.00
#
_symmetry.space_group_name_H-M   'P 1'
#
loop_
_entity.id
_entity.type
_entity.pdbx_description
1 polymer ?
#
loop_
_entity_poly.entity_id
_entity_poly.type
_entity_poly.pdbx_seq_one_letter_code
_entity_poly.pdbx_strand_id
1 'polypeptide(L)'
;MADEVKTAEEIAQDYTAMGHSVDLINGIIDGSQMSEEEAADRQSAVDRNVEHLELMVAKDYWTDEDMTAVNAAVNAGKAHTAS
;
A
#
# COMPACT_ATOMS: atom_id res chain seq x y z
N MET A 1 18.14 -11.32 19.62
CA MET A 1 17.69 -11.34 19.17
C MET A 1 17.16 -11.59 18.32
N ALA A 2 16.89 -11.91 18.35
CA ALA A 2 16.43 -12.28 17.59
C ALA A 2 15.82 -12.00 16.69
N ASP A 3 15.88 -12.24 16.21
CA ASP A 3 15.32 -11.84 15.53
C ASP A 3 14.38 -12.08 15.09
N GLU A 4 14.06 -11.92 14.71
CA GLU A 4 12.88 -11.89 14.43
C GLU A 4 12.50 -12.51 13.26
N VAL A 5 12.32 -13.75 13.29
CA VAL A 5 11.75 -14.53 12.20
C VAL A 5 10.24 -14.31 12.31
N LYS A 6 9.64 -13.71 11.31
CA LYS A 6 8.21 -13.56 11.26
C LYS A 6 7.54 -14.92 11.15
N THR A 7 6.48 -15.13 11.91
CA THR A 7 5.70 -16.36 11.78
C THR A 7 4.84 -16.27 10.52
N ALA A 8 4.35 -17.42 10.05
CA ALA A 8 3.44 -17.44 8.90
C ALA A 8 2.21 -16.59 9.15
N GLU A 9 1.73 -16.57 10.39
CA GLU A 9 0.57 -15.78 10.76
C GLU A 9 0.86 -14.27 10.63
N GLU A 10 2.04 -13.86 11.09
CA GLU A 10 2.43 -12.45 10.98
C GLU A 10 2.60 -12.01 9.54
N ILE A 11 3.19 -12.89 8.71
CA ILE A 11 3.33 -12.60 7.29
C ILE A 11 1.96 -12.49 6.62
N ALA A 12 1.03 -13.35 7.00
CA ALA A 12 -0.33 -13.29 6.45
C ALA A 12 -1.03 -11.99 6.85
N GLN A 13 -0.81 -11.51 8.07
CA GLN A 13 -1.37 -10.23 8.51
C GLN A 13 -0.77 -9.07 7.72
N ASP A 14 0.54 -9.11 7.52
CA ASP A 14 1.22 -8.09 6.73
C ASP A 14 0.73 -8.10 5.28
N TYR A 15 0.51 -9.29 4.73
CA TYR A 15 -0.01 -9.42 3.37
C TYR A 15 -1.40 -8.79 3.25
N THR A 16 -2.26 -9.02 4.26
CA THR A 16 -3.60 -8.44 4.28
C THR A 16 -3.54 -6.92 4.35
N ALA A 17 -2.66 -6.38 5.22
CA ALA A 17 -2.49 -4.94 5.34
C ALA A 17 -1.96 -4.34 4.05
N MET A 18 -1.02 -5.03 3.41
CA MET A 18 -0.46 -4.58 2.14
C MET A 18 -1.54 -4.51 1.06
N GLY A 19 -2.37 -5.55 0.97
CA GLY A 19 -3.47 -5.57 -0.01
C GLY A 19 -4.47 -4.46 0.25
N HIS A 20 -4.73 -4.16 1.51
CA HIS A 20 -5.64 -3.08 1.87
C HIS A 20 -5.11 -1.73 1.38
N SER A 21 -3.81 -1.50 1.56
CA SER A 21 -3.19 -0.25 1.10
C SER A 21 -3.21 -0.14 -0.42
N VAL A 22 -2.96 -1.26 -1.11
CA VAL A 22 -3.04 -1.30 -2.57
C VAL A 22 -4.45 -0.94 -3.03
N ASP A 23 -5.45 -1.56 -2.43
CA ASP A 23 -6.84 -1.31 -2.80
C ASP A 23 -7.25 0.13 -2.52
N LEU A 24 -6.80 0.69 -1.42
CA LEU A 24 -7.14 2.05 -1.07
C LEU A 24 -6.52 3.04 -2.05
N ILE A 25 -5.24 2.87 -2.38
CA ILE A 25 -4.59 3.75 -3.35
C ILE A 25 -5.32 3.68 -4.69
N ASN A 26 -5.57 2.48 -5.18
CA ASN A 26 -6.25 2.30 -6.47
C ASN A 26 -7.66 2.86 -6.44
N GLY A 27 -8.38 2.68 -5.32
CA GLY A 27 -9.74 3.18 -5.18
C GLY A 27 -9.81 4.70 -5.13
N ILE A 28 -8.83 5.33 -4.47
CA ILE A 28 -8.78 6.80 -4.44
C ILE A 28 -8.50 7.33 -5.85
N ILE A 29 -7.58 6.69 -6.55
CA ILE A 29 -7.21 7.13 -7.91
C ILE A 29 -8.39 6.98 -8.87
N ASP A 30 -9.14 5.87 -8.78
CA ASP A 30 -10.24 5.63 -9.70
C ASP A 30 -11.56 6.26 -9.24
N GLY A 31 -11.58 6.87 -8.07
CA GLY A 31 -12.76 7.57 -7.57
C GLY A 31 -13.76 6.71 -6.81
N SER A 32 -13.44 5.44 -6.57
CA SER A 32 -14.35 4.55 -5.86
C SER A 32 -14.22 4.64 -4.34
N GLN A 33 -13.13 5.24 -3.84
CA GLN A 33 -12.92 5.42 -2.41
C GLN A 33 -12.67 6.88 -2.09
N MET A 34 -13.15 7.31 -0.94
CA MET A 34 -12.97 8.67 -0.43
C MET A 34 -13.42 9.74 -1.41
N SER A 35 -14.40 9.43 -2.26
CA SER A 35 -14.83 10.35 -3.31
C SER A 35 -15.47 11.62 -2.76
N GLU A 36 -15.95 11.58 -1.51
CA GLU A 36 -16.58 12.74 -0.87
C GLU A 36 -15.61 13.50 0.01
N GLU A 37 -14.36 13.04 0.11
CA GLU A 37 -13.34 13.72 0.91
C GLU A 37 -12.69 14.82 0.09
N GLU A 38 -12.11 15.79 0.78
CA GLU A 38 -11.42 16.87 0.08
C GLU A 38 -10.15 16.36 -0.57
N ALA A 39 -9.70 17.06 -1.61
CA ALA A 39 -8.51 16.65 -2.36
C ALA A 39 -7.29 16.52 -1.46
N ALA A 40 -7.12 17.43 -0.50
CA ALA A 40 -5.99 17.36 0.41
C ALA A 40 -6.02 16.09 1.26
N ASP A 41 -7.20 15.68 1.71
CA ASP A 41 -7.35 14.47 2.51
C ASP A 41 -7.09 13.23 1.67
N ARG A 42 -7.57 13.22 0.43
CA ARG A 42 -7.33 12.11 -0.48
C ARG A 42 -5.85 11.99 -0.80
N GLN A 43 -5.18 13.11 -1.03
CA GLN A 43 -3.75 13.11 -1.30
C GLN A 43 -2.97 12.60 -0.10
N SER A 44 -3.33 13.04 1.11
CA SER A 44 -2.68 12.56 2.33
C SER A 44 -2.82 11.06 2.49
N ALA A 45 -4.01 10.53 2.18
CA ALA A 45 -4.25 9.10 2.29
C ALA A 45 -3.40 8.32 1.29
N VAL A 46 -3.31 8.80 0.06
CA VAL A 46 -2.47 8.17 -0.95
C VAL A 46 -1.00 8.19 -0.49
N ASP A 47 -0.52 9.35 -0.06
CA ASP A 47 0.88 9.49 0.33
C ASP A 47 1.24 8.56 1.49
N ARG A 48 0.36 8.48 2.49
CA ARG A 48 0.62 7.63 3.65
C ARG A 48 0.61 6.14 3.28
N ASN A 49 -0.28 5.76 2.38
CA ASN A 49 -0.33 4.37 1.96
C ASN A 49 0.82 4.01 1.04
N VAL A 50 1.28 4.94 0.21
CA VAL A 50 2.51 4.73 -0.58
C VAL A 50 3.69 4.51 0.35
N GLU A 51 3.84 5.35 1.38
CA GLU A 51 4.92 5.19 2.35
C GLU A 51 4.84 3.84 3.07
N HIS A 52 3.62 3.44 3.46
CA HIS A 52 3.40 2.15 4.10
C HIS A 52 3.84 1.00 3.18
N LEU A 53 3.46 1.07 1.91
CA LEU A 53 3.84 0.02 0.96
C LEU A 53 5.35 0.00 0.74
N GLU A 54 5.99 1.16 0.71
CA GLU A 54 7.45 1.20 0.55
C GLU A 54 8.17 0.54 1.72
N LEU A 55 7.63 0.68 2.93
CA LEU A 55 8.17 -0.02 4.09
C LEU A 55 7.91 -1.52 4.00
N MET A 56 6.76 -1.91 3.47
CA MET A 56 6.43 -3.33 3.31
C MET A 56 7.31 -3.99 2.27
N VAL A 57 7.59 -3.31 1.15
CA VAL A 57 8.41 -3.90 0.09
C VAL A 57 9.86 -4.09 0.53
N ALA A 58 10.29 -3.41 1.58
CA ALA A 58 11.64 -3.59 2.12
C ALA A 58 11.82 -4.95 2.81
N LYS A 59 10.71 -5.64 3.11
CA LYS A 59 10.77 -6.99 3.67
C LYS A 59 11.20 -7.97 2.59
N ASP A 60 11.81 -9.07 2.98
CA ASP A 60 12.38 -10.00 2.02
C ASP A 60 11.61 -11.31 1.87
N TYR A 61 10.41 -11.39 2.43
CA TYR A 61 9.63 -12.63 2.37
C TYR A 61 8.49 -12.58 1.34
N TRP A 62 8.42 -11.53 0.54
CA TRP A 62 7.38 -11.41 -0.50
C TRP A 62 7.83 -12.08 -1.79
N THR A 63 6.87 -12.64 -2.53
CA THR A 63 7.16 -13.21 -3.84
C THR A 63 7.15 -12.10 -4.90
N ASP A 64 7.70 -12.39 -6.07
CA ASP A 64 7.66 -11.44 -7.19
C ASP A 64 6.22 -11.11 -7.58
N GLU A 65 5.33 -12.09 -7.48
CA GLU A 65 3.93 -11.89 -7.80
C GLU A 65 3.28 -10.91 -6.84
N ASP A 66 3.58 -11.05 -5.54
CA ASP A 66 3.09 -10.12 -4.53
C ASP A 66 3.56 -8.71 -4.83
N MET A 67 4.83 -8.59 -5.25
CA MET A 67 5.46 -7.30 -5.46
C MET A 67 4.94 -6.58 -6.69
N THR A 68 4.45 -7.32 -7.69
CA THR A 68 3.98 -6.71 -8.93
C THR A 68 2.84 -5.73 -8.65
N ALA A 69 1.82 -6.16 -7.91
CA ALA A 69 0.68 -5.30 -7.61
C ALA A 69 1.08 -4.15 -6.70
N VAL A 70 1.96 -4.43 -5.73
CA VAL A 70 2.42 -3.40 -4.80
C VAL A 70 3.21 -2.32 -5.52
N ASN A 71 4.14 -2.72 -6.36
CA ASN A 71 4.95 -1.75 -7.11
C ASN A 71 4.10 -0.92 -8.05
N ALA A 72 3.09 -1.53 -8.68
CA ALA A 72 2.17 -0.81 -9.54
C ALA A 72 1.40 0.24 -8.74
N ALA A 73 0.91 -0.11 -7.55
CA ALA A 73 0.17 0.82 -6.71
C ALA A 73 1.07 1.96 -6.22
N VAL A 74 2.30 1.63 -5.82
CA VAL A 74 3.26 2.64 -5.38
C VAL A 74 3.53 3.64 -6.50
N ASN A 75 3.80 3.14 -7.70
CA ASN A 75 4.09 4.01 -8.83
C ASN A 75 2.89 4.86 -9.20
N ALA A 76 1.69 4.28 -9.20
CA ALA A 76 0.47 5.03 -9.49
C ALA A 76 0.22 6.09 -8.42
N GLY A 77 0.45 5.75 -7.15
CA GLY A 77 0.26 6.68 -6.06
C GLY A 77 1.24 7.86 -6.13
N LYS A 78 2.50 7.59 -6.47
CA LYS A 78 3.50 8.64 -6.58
C LYS A 78 3.20 9.58 -7.74
N ALA A 79 2.57 9.07 -8.79
CA ALA A 79 2.24 9.88 -9.96
C ALA A 79 0.91 10.62 -9.78
N HIS A 80 0.13 10.26 -8.77
CA HIS A 80 -1.20 10.81 -8.58
C HIS A 80 -1.16 12.16 -7.86
N THR A 81 -1.91 13.10 -8.38
CA THR A 81 -2.14 14.38 -7.71
C THR A 81 -3.65 14.57 -7.60
N ALA A 82 -4.15 14.62 -6.38
CA ALA A 82 -5.58 14.79 -6.15
C ALA A 82 -6.01 16.20 -6.50
N SER A 83 -7.20 16.34 -7.05
CA SER A 83 -7.74 17.65 -7.40
C SER A 83 -9.20 17.77 -7.04
#